data_30ea542582122f521310fc6f2784181e
#
_entry.id   30ea542582122f521310fc6f2784181e
#
_cell.length_a   1.000
_cell.length_b   1.000
_cell.length_c   1.000
_cell.angle_alpha   90.00
_cell.angle_beta   90.00
_cell.angle_gamma   90.00
#
_symmetry.space_group_name_H-M   'P 1'
#
loop_
_entity.id
_entity.type
_entity.pdbx_description
1 polymer ?
#
loop_
_entity_poly.entity_id
_entity_poly.type
_entity_poly.pdbx_seq_one_letter_code
_entity_poly.pdbx_strand_id
1 'polypeptide(L)'
;MLRTVYDAPCGKLYLAATEDALCRACWHPLDIGKEGTNDVLDEARRQLDEYFSGARREFDVPLCHAGSTAFQQRVWQVLKGIPYGTTITYKVEAEMLGDNRVIRAAAHANALNPLCVFVPCHRVIGSNGRLTGYNGGLDKKRFLLEMEKAHLSL
;
A
#
# COMPACT_ATOMS: atom_id res chain seq x y z
N MET A 1 18.13 10.63 0.43
CA MET A 1 16.75 10.25 0.78
C MET A 1 16.49 10.68 2.23
N LEU A 2 15.30 11.16 2.48
CA LEU A 2 14.85 11.52 3.83
C LEU A 2 13.78 10.55 4.30
N ARG A 3 13.72 10.32 5.61
CA ARG A 3 12.72 9.45 6.22
C ARG A 3 12.00 10.16 7.36
N THR A 4 10.75 9.80 7.56
CA THR A 4 9.93 10.28 8.66
C THR A 4 8.95 9.21 9.09
N VAL A 5 8.20 9.47 10.13
CA VAL A 5 7.19 8.54 10.66
C VAL A 5 5.83 9.22 10.61
N TYR A 6 4.82 8.48 10.19
CA TYR A 6 3.43 8.90 10.26
C TYR A 6 2.70 8.05 11.31
N ASP A 7 2.04 8.69 12.26
CA ASP A 7 1.25 8.00 13.29
C ASP A 7 -0.16 7.75 12.75
N ALA A 8 -0.35 6.58 12.13
CA ALA A 8 -1.66 6.16 11.67
C ALA A 8 -2.50 5.61 12.84
N PRO A 9 -3.84 5.59 12.72
CA PRO A 9 -4.69 5.04 13.78
C PRO A 9 -4.35 3.61 14.17
N CYS A 10 -3.83 2.82 13.24
CA CYS A 10 -3.51 1.40 13.48
C CYS A 10 -2.02 1.14 13.76
N GLY A 11 -1.19 2.16 13.79
CA GLY A 11 0.24 2.01 14.08
C GLY A 11 1.11 2.99 13.32
N LYS A 12 2.42 2.85 13.48
CA LYS A 12 3.38 3.74 12.84
C LYS A 12 3.68 3.30 11.42
N LEU A 13 3.50 4.20 10.48
CA LEU A 13 3.87 4.00 9.09
C LEU A 13 5.16 4.79 8.81
N TYR A 14 6.20 4.08 8.42
CA TYR A 14 7.53 4.65 8.18
C TYR A 14 7.65 5.01 6.72
N LEU A 15 7.98 6.27 6.45
CA LEU A 15 8.02 6.85 5.10
C LEU A 15 9.44 7.26 4.73
N ALA A 16 9.81 7.07 3.48
CA ALA A 16 11.07 7.59 2.94
C ALA A 16 10.85 8.09 1.52
N ALA A 17 11.48 9.22 1.20
CA ALA A 17 11.32 9.84 -0.11
C ALA A 17 12.61 10.53 -0.57
N THR A 18 12.77 10.57 -1.89
CA THR A 18 13.68 11.52 -2.54
C THR A 18 12.97 12.87 -2.66
N GLU A 19 13.63 13.83 -3.25
CA GLU A 19 13.00 15.12 -3.56
C GLU A 19 11.85 14.98 -4.57
N ASP A 20 11.86 13.91 -5.35
CA ASP A 20 10.94 13.74 -6.49
C ASP A 20 9.81 12.74 -6.21
N ALA A 21 10.00 11.76 -5.33
CA ALA A 21 9.03 10.67 -5.18
C ALA A 21 9.11 9.98 -3.82
N LEU A 22 7.97 9.44 -3.39
CA LEU A 22 7.89 8.56 -2.22
C LEU A 22 8.41 7.18 -2.62
N CYS A 23 9.39 6.67 -1.88
CA CYS A 23 10.07 5.41 -2.20
C CYS A 23 9.75 4.29 -1.22
N ARG A 24 9.34 4.62 -0.01
CA ARG A 24 8.98 3.61 1.01
C ARG A 24 7.81 4.09 1.83
N ALA A 25 6.92 3.17 2.15
CA ALA A 25 5.86 3.31 3.15
C ALA A 25 5.64 1.94 3.75
N CYS A 26 6.14 1.70 4.96
CA CYS A 26 6.04 0.38 5.57
C CYS A 26 5.80 0.47 7.07
N TRP A 27 5.36 -0.65 7.63
CA TRP A 27 4.95 -0.73 9.03
C TRP A 27 6.10 -1.08 9.97
N HIS A 28 7.34 -1.15 9.44
CA HIS A 28 8.55 -1.44 10.20
C HIS A 28 9.54 -0.31 10.07
N PRO A 29 10.38 -0.06 11.10
CA PRO A 29 11.38 1.00 11.03
C PRO A 29 12.28 0.88 9.81
N LEU A 30 12.58 2.03 9.20
CA LEU A 30 13.47 2.13 8.05
C LEU A 30 14.85 2.60 8.51
N ASP A 31 15.90 1.96 7.98
CA ASP A 31 17.29 2.34 8.21
C ASP A 31 17.92 2.78 6.89
N ILE A 32 17.30 3.78 6.25
CA ILE A 32 17.79 4.34 4.99
C ILE A 32 17.71 5.86 5.07
N GLY A 33 18.67 6.53 4.43
CA GLY A 33 18.67 7.98 4.39
C GLY A 33 18.85 8.62 5.76
N LYS A 34 18.36 9.83 5.91
CA LYS A 34 18.44 10.65 7.14
C LYS A 34 17.04 11.01 7.61
N GLU A 35 16.90 11.21 8.91
CA GLU A 35 15.68 11.78 9.46
C GLU A 35 15.48 13.20 8.95
N GLY A 36 14.26 13.51 8.55
CA GLY A 36 13.92 14.82 8.04
C GLY A 36 12.65 14.79 7.22
N THR A 37 12.31 15.93 6.65
CA THR A 37 11.12 16.05 5.82
C THR A 37 11.46 16.84 4.56
N ASN A 38 10.63 16.67 3.54
CA ASN A 38 10.67 17.43 2.30
C ASN A 38 9.23 17.57 1.78
N ASP A 39 9.05 18.22 0.65
CA ASP A 39 7.71 18.47 0.10
C ASP A 39 6.97 17.17 -0.19
N VAL A 40 7.67 16.15 -0.68
CA VAL A 40 7.05 14.85 -0.97
C VAL A 40 6.54 14.18 0.31
N LEU A 41 7.37 14.16 1.35
CA LEU A 41 6.98 13.58 2.65
C LEU A 41 5.85 14.35 3.30
N ASP A 42 5.89 15.68 3.25
CA ASP A 42 4.83 16.53 3.80
C ASP A 42 3.52 16.28 3.08
N GLU A 43 3.54 16.19 1.76
CA GLU A 43 2.35 15.90 0.96
C GLU A 43 1.83 14.48 1.23
N ALA A 44 2.71 13.48 1.35
CA ALA A 44 2.32 12.12 1.68
C ALA A 44 1.59 12.07 3.04
N ARG A 45 2.13 12.77 4.04
CA ARG A 45 1.51 12.82 5.38
C ARG A 45 0.17 13.53 5.33
N ARG A 46 0.06 14.61 4.59
CA ARG A 46 -1.21 15.34 4.41
C ARG A 46 -2.27 14.42 3.76
N GLN A 47 -1.89 13.69 2.73
CA GLN A 47 -2.81 12.78 2.05
C GLN A 47 -3.20 11.60 2.95
N LEU A 48 -2.30 11.11 3.79
CA LEU A 48 -2.61 10.08 4.77
C LEU A 48 -3.63 10.59 5.80
N ASP A 49 -3.49 11.83 6.27
CA ASP A 49 -4.48 12.43 7.17
C ASP A 49 -5.87 12.45 6.52
N GLU A 50 -5.94 12.84 5.26
CA GLU A 50 -7.19 12.84 4.51
C GLU A 50 -7.75 11.42 4.31
N TYR A 51 -6.87 10.47 3.99
CA TYR A 51 -7.25 9.08 3.79
C TYR A 51 -7.85 8.47 5.07
N PHE A 52 -7.18 8.62 6.20
CA PHE A 52 -7.64 8.06 7.46
C PHE A 52 -8.87 8.78 8.03
N SER A 53 -9.12 10.01 7.63
CA SER A 53 -10.35 10.73 8.00
C SER A 53 -11.53 10.46 7.08
N GLY A 54 -11.31 9.74 5.98
CA GLY A 54 -12.36 9.46 4.99
C GLY A 54 -12.51 10.52 3.92
N ALA A 55 -11.68 11.57 3.95
CA ALA A 55 -11.76 12.67 2.99
C ALA A 55 -11.07 12.36 1.65
N ARG A 56 -10.25 11.32 1.59
CA ARG A 56 -9.48 10.96 0.40
C ARG A 56 -9.57 9.47 0.15
N ARG A 57 -9.80 9.10 -1.11
CA ARG A 57 -9.85 7.69 -1.54
C ARG A 57 -8.66 7.27 -2.40
N GLU A 58 -8.04 8.22 -3.10
CA GLU A 58 -6.90 7.94 -4.00
C GLU A 58 -5.73 8.84 -3.63
N PHE A 59 -4.52 8.29 -3.77
CA PHE A 59 -3.29 9.04 -3.54
C PHE A 59 -2.72 9.53 -4.87
N ASP A 60 -2.17 10.73 -4.87
CA ASP A 60 -1.53 11.30 -6.05
C ASP A 60 -0.07 11.73 -5.82
N VAL A 61 0.52 11.28 -4.71
CA VAL A 61 1.95 11.47 -4.46
C VAL A 61 2.75 10.69 -5.50
N PRO A 62 3.77 11.29 -6.13
CA PRO A 62 4.65 10.54 -7.03
C PRO A 62 5.30 9.37 -6.32
N LEU A 63 5.26 8.19 -6.93
CA LEU A 63 5.80 6.95 -6.37
C LEU A 63 7.05 6.51 -7.12
N CYS A 64 8.05 6.05 -6.37
CA CYS A 64 9.30 5.56 -6.93
C CYS A 64 9.20 4.06 -7.19
N HIS A 65 9.52 3.63 -8.40
CA HIS A 65 9.56 2.22 -8.78
C HIS A 65 10.98 1.70 -9.00
N ALA A 66 11.99 2.48 -8.60
CA ALA A 66 13.39 2.10 -8.77
C ALA A 66 13.70 0.79 -8.04
N GLY A 67 14.43 -0.09 -8.69
CA GLY A 67 14.80 -1.39 -8.12
C GLY A 67 13.74 -2.47 -8.23
N SER A 68 12.56 -2.16 -8.78
CA SER A 68 11.51 -3.16 -8.97
C SER A 68 11.67 -3.92 -10.29
N THR A 69 11.21 -5.18 -10.30
CA THR A 69 11.18 -5.98 -11.52
C THR A 69 9.98 -5.59 -12.39
N ALA A 70 10.01 -5.99 -13.66
CA ALA A 70 8.87 -5.79 -14.55
C ALA A 70 7.61 -6.47 -14.01
N PHE A 71 7.75 -7.66 -13.41
CA PHE A 71 6.63 -8.38 -12.83
C PHE A 71 6.06 -7.62 -11.64
N GLN A 72 6.89 -7.12 -10.73
CA GLN A 72 6.44 -6.32 -9.59
C GLN A 72 5.68 -5.08 -10.04
N GLN A 73 6.17 -4.40 -11.08
CA GLN A 73 5.48 -3.23 -11.63
C GLN A 73 4.10 -3.57 -12.19
N ARG A 74 3.97 -4.72 -12.86
CA ARG A 74 2.67 -5.20 -13.34
C ARG A 74 1.73 -5.49 -12.19
N VAL A 75 2.21 -6.14 -11.14
CA VAL A 75 1.42 -6.40 -9.93
C VAL A 75 0.94 -5.09 -9.32
N TRP A 76 1.80 -4.11 -9.18
CA TRP A 76 1.43 -2.81 -8.63
C TRP A 76 0.38 -2.09 -9.48
N GLN A 77 0.43 -2.21 -10.80
CA GLN A 77 -0.60 -1.64 -11.65
C GLN A 77 -1.96 -2.29 -11.39
N VAL A 78 -2.00 -3.60 -11.20
CA VAL A 78 -3.23 -4.31 -10.83
C VAL A 78 -3.75 -3.81 -9.48
N LEU A 79 -2.86 -3.75 -8.47
CA LEU A 79 -3.23 -3.30 -7.12
C LEU A 79 -3.78 -1.87 -7.13
N LYS A 80 -3.14 -0.97 -7.84
CA LYS A 80 -3.57 0.44 -7.92
C LYS A 80 -4.94 0.59 -8.58
N GLY A 81 -5.34 -0.37 -9.40
CA GLY A 81 -6.65 -0.38 -10.04
C GLY A 81 -7.77 -0.91 -9.17
N ILE A 82 -7.49 -1.47 -7.99
CA ILE A 82 -8.54 -1.96 -7.09
C ILE A 82 -9.22 -0.77 -6.42
N PRO A 83 -10.54 -0.57 -6.66
CA PRO A 83 -11.22 0.59 -6.11
C PRO A 83 -11.23 0.61 -4.59
N TYR A 84 -11.23 1.80 -4.03
CA TYR A 84 -11.39 2.04 -2.60
C TYR A 84 -12.62 1.31 -2.05
N GLY A 85 -12.47 0.66 -0.91
CA GLY A 85 -13.57 -0.03 -0.25
C GLY A 85 -13.97 -1.37 -0.87
N THR A 86 -13.21 -1.84 -1.87
CA THR A 86 -13.46 -3.14 -2.51
C THR A 86 -12.27 -4.07 -2.29
N THR A 87 -12.48 -5.35 -2.54
CA THR A 87 -11.43 -6.36 -2.45
C THR A 87 -11.47 -7.25 -3.69
N ILE A 88 -10.31 -7.83 -4.02
CA ILE A 88 -10.23 -8.93 -4.98
C ILE A 88 -9.53 -10.10 -4.31
N THR A 89 -9.69 -11.29 -4.87
CA THR A 89 -8.97 -12.47 -4.39
C THR A 89 -7.62 -12.60 -5.08
N TYR A 90 -6.72 -13.39 -4.50
CA TYR A 90 -5.44 -13.71 -5.14
C TYR A 90 -5.65 -14.37 -6.51
N LYS A 91 -6.71 -15.17 -6.65
CA LYS A 91 -7.04 -15.79 -7.93
C LYS A 91 -7.41 -14.74 -8.98
N VAL A 92 -8.25 -13.79 -8.61
CA VAL A 92 -8.65 -12.68 -9.52
C VAL A 92 -7.44 -11.82 -9.87
N GLU A 93 -6.57 -11.54 -8.90
CA GLU A 93 -5.32 -10.82 -9.18
C GLU A 93 -4.49 -11.54 -10.24
N ALA A 94 -4.31 -12.86 -10.12
CA ALA A 94 -3.57 -13.65 -11.09
C ALA A 94 -4.24 -13.63 -12.46
N GLU A 95 -5.56 -13.71 -12.51
CA GLU A 95 -6.31 -13.60 -13.77
C GLU A 95 -6.09 -12.24 -14.43
N MET A 96 -6.08 -11.16 -13.66
CA MET A 96 -5.81 -9.82 -14.16
C MET A 96 -4.38 -9.68 -14.68
N LEU A 97 -3.44 -10.48 -14.15
CA LEU A 97 -2.07 -10.57 -14.65
C LEU A 97 -1.96 -11.45 -15.89
N GLY A 98 -3.05 -12.13 -16.27
CA GLY A 98 -3.13 -12.93 -17.49
C GLY A 98 -2.74 -14.40 -17.35
N ASP A 99 -2.46 -14.88 -16.12
CA ASP A 99 -2.04 -16.26 -15.91
C ASP A 99 -2.34 -16.74 -14.49
N ASN A 100 -3.27 -17.69 -14.36
CA ASN A 100 -3.63 -18.27 -13.05
C ASN A 100 -2.46 -18.95 -12.33
N ARG A 101 -1.40 -19.31 -13.06
CA ARG A 101 -0.22 -19.97 -12.47
C ARG A 101 0.63 -19.02 -11.63
N VAL A 102 0.42 -17.71 -11.74
CA VAL A 102 1.23 -16.73 -11.02
C VAL A 102 0.64 -16.33 -9.65
N ILE A 103 -0.34 -17.08 -9.11
CA ILE A 103 -0.95 -16.76 -7.82
C ILE A 103 0.10 -16.58 -6.73
N ARG A 104 1.02 -17.53 -6.59
CA ARG A 104 2.08 -17.47 -5.56
C ARG A 104 3.05 -16.33 -5.79
N ALA A 105 3.45 -16.12 -7.05
CA ALA A 105 4.36 -15.04 -7.38
C ALA A 105 3.71 -13.68 -7.13
N ALA A 106 2.43 -13.53 -7.45
CA ALA A 106 1.67 -12.30 -7.17
C ALA A 106 1.54 -12.06 -5.67
N ALA A 107 1.21 -13.10 -4.89
CA ALA A 107 1.14 -12.99 -3.43
C ALA A 107 2.49 -12.59 -2.83
N HIS A 108 3.59 -13.13 -3.33
CA HIS A 108 4.94 -12.75 -2.90
C HIS A 108 5.25 -11.29 -3.25
N ALA A 109 4.89 -10.85 -4.46
CA ALA A 109 5.07 -9.45 -4.86
C ALA A 109 4.24 -8.51 -3.98
N ASN A 110 3.01 -8.91 -3.60
CA ASN A 110 2.19 -8.14 -2.66
C ASN A 110 2.91 -8.00 -1.30
N ALA A 111 3.50 -9.09 -0.81
CA ALA A 111 4.23 -9.08 0.47
C ALA A 111 5.47 -8.20 0.42
N LEU A 112 6.09 -8.05 -0.75
CA LEU A 112 7.27 -7.21 -0.95
C LEU A 112 6.92 -5.77 -1.36
N ASN A 113 5.64 -5.40 -1.34
CA ASN A 113 5.22 -4.05 -1.68
C ASN A 113 5.94 -3.02 -0.79
N PRO A 114 6.77 -2.14 -1.36
CA PRO A 114 7.51 -1.15 -0.58
C PRO A 114 6.68 0.08 -0.23
N LEU A 115 5.44 0.16 -0.70
CA LEU A 115 4.59 1.35 -0.60
C LEU A 115 3.20 0.97 -0.06
N CYS A 116 3.18 0.39 1.14
CA CYS A 116 1.92 0.02 1.80
C CYS A 116 0.97 1.22 1.88
N VAL A 117 -0.31 0.96 1.76
CA VAL A 117 -1.41 1.93 1.73
C VAL A 117 -1.48 2.68 0.40
N PHE A 118 -0.37 3.28 -0.06
CA PHE A 118 -0.32 4.00 -1.34
C PHE A 118 -0.54 3.06 -2.53
N VAL A 119 0.04 1.86 -2.47
CA VAL A 119 -0.26 0.76 -3.38
C VAL A 119 -1.05 -0.26 -2.56
N PRO A 120 -2.35 -0.42 -2.81
CA PRO A 120 -3.26 -1.05 -1.84
C PRO A 120 -3.23 -2.58 -1.85
N CYS A 121 -2.10 -3.17 -1.49
CA CYS A 121 -1.99 -4.63 -1.38
C CYS A 121 -2.90 -5.22 -0.28
N HIS A 122 -3.38 -4.39 0.64
CA HIS A 122 -4.35 -4.81 1.65
C HIS A 122 -5.71 -5.19 1.06
N ARG A 123 -6.01 -4.81 -0.19
CA ARG A 123 -7.29 -5.10 -0.85
C ARG A 123 -7.32 -6.46 -1.55
N VAL A 124 -6.25 -7.26 -1.42
CA VAL A 124 -6.22 -8.63 -1.93
C VAL A 124 -6.39 -9.61 -0.78
N ILE A 125 -7.39 -10.47 -0.88
CA ILE A 125 -7.76 -11.41 0.19
C ILE A 125 -7.84 -12.84 -0.34
N GLY A 126 -7.96 -13.82 0.56
CA GLY A 126 -8.15 -15.22 0.19
C GLY A 126 -9.49 -15.46 -0.49
N SER A 127 -9.58 -16.54 -1.27
CA SER A 127 -10.77 -16.88 -2.08
C SER A 127 -12.04 -17.11 -1.25
N ASN A 128 -11.88 -17.43 0.03
CA ASN A 128 -12.99 -17.62 0.97
C ASN A 128 -13.24 -16.41 1.86
N GLY A 129 -12.72 -15.24 1.48
CA GLY A 129 -12.81 -14.02 2.28
C GLY A 129 -11.82 -13.93 3.42
N ARG A 130 -10.91 -14.90 3.56
CA ARG A 130 -9.92 -14.89 4.63
C ARG A 130 -8.88 -13.81 4.44
N LEU A 131 -8.53 -13.16 5.54
CA LEU A 131 -7.37 -12.28 5.55
C LEU A 131 -6.12 -13.13 5.73
N THR A 132 -5.23 -13.07 4.75
CA THR A 132 -3.95 -13.78 4.77
C THR A 132 -2.84 -12.83 4.36
N GLY A 133 -1.67 -12.99 4.95
CA GLY A 133 -0.45 -12.29 4.57
C GLY A 133 -0.60 -10.77 4.44
N TYR A 134 0.01 -10.06 5.34
CA TYR A 134 0.19 -8.61 5.19
C TYR A 134 1.47 -8.23 5.93
N ASN A 135 2.30 -7.42 5.30
CA ASN A 135 3.60 -7.05 5.84
C ASN A 135 3.50 -6.35 7.21
N GLY A 136 2.45 -5.59 7.42
CA GLY A 136 2.20 -4.93 8.70
C GLY A 136 1.46 -5.76 9.74
N GLY A 137 1.05 -6.99 9.39
CA GLY A 137 0.22 -7.85 10.24
C GLY A 137 -1.27 -7.77 9.89
N LEU A 138 -1.98 -8.84 10.20
CA LEU A 138 -3.40 -8.98 9.85
C LEU A 138 -4.29 -7.95 10.54
N ASP A 139 -3.90 -7.48 11.72
CA ASP A 139 -4.66 -6.44 12.44
C ASP A 139 -4.73 -5.15 11.63
N LYS A 140 -3.62 -4.74 11.04
CA LYS A 140 -3.58 -3.54 10.21
C LYS A 140 -4.33 -3.74 8.91
N LYS A 141 -4.21 -4.91 8.30
CA LYS A 141 -4.97 -5.23 7.07
C LYS A 141 -6.47 -5.13 7.34
N ARG A 142 -6.94 -5.74 8.42
CA ARG A 142 -8.35 -5.69 8.83
C ARG A 142 -8.79 -4.25 9.09
N PHE A 143 -7.98 -3.49 9.82
CA PHE A 143 -8.30 -2.10 10.11
C PHE A 143 -8.51 -1.29 8.83
N LEU A 144 -7.59 -1.41 7.88
CA LEU A 144 -7.67 -0.66 6.62
C LEU A 144 -8.92 -1.03 5.83
N LEU A 145 -9.24 -2.33 5.74
CA LEU A 145 -10.42 -2.79 5.00
C LEU A 145 -11.72 -2.35 5.66
N GLU A 146 -11.82 -2.47 6.99
CA GLU A 146 -13.01 -2.05 7.73
C GLU A 146 -13.21 -0.55 7.67
N MET A 147 -12.13 0.22 7.78
CA MET A 147 -12.18 1.68 7.68
C MET A 147 -12.66 2.12 6.30
N GLU A 148 -12.08 1.55 5.23
CA GLU A 148 -12.51 1.89 3.87
C GLU A 148 -13.97 1.55 3.64
N LYS A 149 -14.41 0.41 4.11
CA LYS A 149 -15.82 -0.01 4.00
C LYS A 149 -16.74 0.93 4.77
N ALA A 150 -16.35 1.32 5.98
CA ALA A 150 -17.14 2.25 6.79
C ALA A 150 -17.29 3.61 6.13
N HIS A 151 -16.25 4.12 5.48
CA HIS A 151 -16.27 5.42 4.82
C HIS A 151 -17.05 5.44 3.50
N LEU A 152 -17.38 4.27 2.94
CA LEU A 152 -18.20 4.21 1.73
C LEU A 152 -19.62 4.74 1.98
N SER A 153 -20.08 4.69 3.23
CA SER A 153 -21.43 5.11 3.60
C SER A 153 -21.55 6.62 3.85
N LEU A 154 -20.46 7.34 3.76
CA LEU A 154 -20.44 8.79 4.06
C LEU A 154 -20.75 9.64 2.84
#